data_ff3df33fac649da9ee05fd8e026c3443
#
_entry.id   ff3df33fac649da9ee05fd8e026c3443
#
_cell.length_a   1.000
_cell.length_b   1.000
_cell.length_c   1.000
_cell.angle_alpha   90.00
_cell.angle_beta   90.00
_cell.angle_gamma   90.00
#
_symmetry.space_group_name_H-M   'P 1'
#
loop_
_entity.id
_entity.type
_entity.pdbx_description
1 polymer ?
#
loop_
_entity_poly.entity_id
_entity_poly.type
_entity_poly.pdbx_seq_one_letter_code
_entity_poly.pdbx_strand_id
1 'polypeptide(L)'
;TNLSNKQHLELISKSNFILTAPGADMPLCHHLIEGIKMKTIPISNYANLHKPLISNNDYIYFNDYETLHKSILTALNMSDEEIKIKQDNLEKFYNEKLSPTSFLNIFESRKDNEIISCNDVESLKWLQ
;
A
#
# COMPACT_ATOMS: atom_id res chain seq x y z
N THR A 1 14.52 19.59 -4.39
CA THR A 1 14.36 19.29 -5.83
C THR A 1 12.98 18.71 -6.01
N ASN A 2 12.09 19.44 -6.68
CA ASN A 2 10.73 18.94 -6.94
C ASN A 2 10.79 18.00 -8.15
N LEU A 3 10.51 16.71 -7.91
CA LEU A 3 10.32 15.72 -8.96
C LEU A 3 8.95 15.95 -9.63
N SER A 4 8.86 15.78 -10.95
CA SER A 4 7.57 15.64 -11.60
C SER A 4 6.92 14.30 -11.22
N ASN A 5 5.59 14.17 -11.32
CA ASN A 5 4.89 12.92 -11.02
C ASN A 5 5.46 11.73 -11.81
N LYS A 6 5.85 11.94 -13.06
CA LYS A 6 6.47 10.90 -13.89
C LYS A 6 7.82 10.44 -13.32
N GLN A 7 8.68 11.38 -12.94
CA GLN A 7 10.00 11.08 -12.34
C GLN A 7 9.83 10.38 -10.99
N HIS A 8 8.84 10.79 -10.20
CA HIS A 8 8.53 10.15 -8.93
C HIS A 8 8.11 8.69 -9.12
N LEU A 9 7.16 8.40 -10.00
CA LEU A 9 6.72 7.05 -10.30
C LEU A 9 7.85 6.19 -10.91
N GLU A 10 8.71 6.78 -11.74
CA GLU A 10 9.87 6.09 -12.29
C GLU A 10 10.88 5.72 -11.19
N LEU A 11 11.10 6.59 -10.21
CA LEU A 11 11.96 6.30 -9.07
C LEU A 11 11.39 5.16 -8.22
N ILE A 12 10.08 5.20 -7.92
CA ILE A 12 9.40 4.14 -7.17
C ILE A 12 9.54 2.81 -7.91
N SER A 13 9.29 2.77 -9.21
CA SER A 13 9.33 1.53 -10.00
C SER A 13 10.71 0.86 -10.07
N LYS A 14 11.77 1.61 -9.79
CA LYS A 14 13.16 1.11 -9.73
C LYS A 14 13.60 0.70 -8.32
N SER A 15 12.74 0.90 -7.33
CA SER A 15 13.03 0.63 -5.92
C SER A 15 12.33 -0.65 -5.47
N ASN A 16 12.98 -1.45 -4.64
CA ASN A 16 12.36 -2.62 -4.03
C ASN A 16 11.44 -2.25 -2.87
N PHE A 17 11.74 -1.14 -2.18
CA PHE A 17 11.02 -0.71 -0.97
C PHE A 17 10.68 0.76 -1.03
N ILE A 18 9.56 1.12 -0.41
CA ILE A 18 9.12 2.51 -0.22
C ILE A 18 8.70 2.72 1.24
N LEU A 19 9.29 3.72 1.89
CA LEU A 19 8.82 4.16 3.20
C LEU A 19 7.60 5.06 3.01
N THR A 20 6.47 4.65 3.58
CA THR A 20 5.22 5.40 3.51
C THR A 20 4.80 5.87 4.88
N ALA A 21 4.50 7.17 5.00
CA ALA A 21 3.92 7.78 6.19
C ALA A 21 2.45 8.13 5.94
N PRO A 22 1.59 8.13 6.97
CA PRO A 22 0.22 8.61 6.82
C PRO A 22 0.20 10.07 6.39
N GLY A 23 -0.81 10.47 5.64
CA GLY A 23 -1.04 11.87 5.30
C GLY A 23 -1.40 12.70 6.54
N ALA A 24 -1.20 14.02 6.46
CA ALA A 24 -1.46 14.94 7.57
C ALA A 24 -2.96 14.97 7.96
N ASP A 25 -3.85 14.94 6.96
CA ASP A 25 -5.29 15.05 7.15
C ASP A 25 -6.03 13.71 6.98
N MET A 26 -5.43 12.77 6.26
CA MET A 26 -5.99 11.44 6.03
C MET A 26 -4.90 10.37 6.16
N PRO A 27 -5.19 9.25 6.84
CA PRO A 27 -4.22 8.17 6.99
C PRO A 27 -3.87 7.52 5.65
N LEU A 28 -4.78 7.54 4.68
CA LEU A 28 -4.59 6.93 3.36
C LEU A 28 -3.80 7.87 2.44
N CYS A 29 -2.50 7.69 2.39
CA CYS A 29 -1.62 8.43 1.49
C CYS A 29 -1.52 7.73 0.12
N HIS A 30 -1.60 8.51 -0.96
CA HIS A 30 -1.47 8.00 -2.33
C HIS A 30 -0.14 7.30 -2.59
N HIS A 31 0.94 7.65 -1.90
CA HIS A 31 2.24 7.00 -2.02
C HIS A 31 2.20 5.50 -1.73
N LEU A 32 1.33 5.04 -0.82
CA LEU A 32 1.13 3.62 -0.58
C LEU A 32 0.54 2.93 -1.81
N ILE A 33 -0.49 3.53 -2.40
CA ILE A 33 -1.16 2.98 -3.60
C ILE A 33 -0.23 3.00 -4.81
N GLU A 34 0.54 4.07 -4.97
CA GLU A 34 1.56 4.17 -6.03
C GLU A 34 2.64 3.11 -5.87
N GLY A 35 3.13 2.88 -4.64
CA GLY A 35 4.07 1.83 -4.31
C GLY A 35 3.52 0.44 -4.68
N ILE A 36 2.30 0.13 -4.23
CA ILE A 36 1.64 -1.14 -4.54
C ILE A 36 1.50 -1.34 -6.06
N LYS A 37 1.05 -0.30 -6.78
CA LYS A 37 0.91 -0.33 -8.24
C LYS A 37 2.25 -0.62 -8.94
N MET A 38 3.34 -0.07 -8.44
CA MET A 38 4.69 -0.25 -8.99
C MET A 38 5.40 -1.48 -8.45
N LYS A 39 4.72 -2.33 -7.66
CA LYS A 39 5.27 -3.52 -7.01
C LYS A 39 6.44 -3.20 -6.07
N THR A 40 6.43 -2.01 -5.49
CA THR A 40 7.41 -1.57 -4.51
C THR A 40 6.88 -1.88 -3.12
N ILE A 41 7.62 -2.66 -2.33
CA ILE A 41 7.19 -3.18 -1.03
C ILE A 41 7.09 -2.03 -0.03
N PRO A 42 5.91 -1.76 0.56
CA PRO A 42 5.77 -0.71 1.56
C PRO A 42 6.44 -1.07 2.89
N ILE A 43 7.14 -0.12 3.47
CA ILE A 43 7.48 -0.08 4.91
C ILE A 43 6.51 0.94 5.51
N SER A 44 5.53 0.47 6.30
CA SER A 44 4.37 1.29 6.65
C SER A 44 3.84 0.96 8.04
N ASN A 45 3.30 1.97 8.72
CA ASN A 45 2.59 1.82 9.98
C ASN A 45 1.06 1.82 9.83
N TYR A 46 0.54 1.99 8.61
CA TYR A 46 -0.90 2.07 8.33
C TYR A 46 -1.38 1.21 7.16
N ALA A 47 -0.50 0.43 6.52
CA ALA A 47 -0.88 -0.43 5.40
C ALA A 47 -1.93 -1.50 5.76
N ASN A 48 -2.04 -1.85 7.05
CA ASN A 48 -3.07 -2.73 7.59
C ASN A 48 -4.51 -2.19 7.43
N LEU A 49 -4.67 -0.91 7.13
CA LEU A 49 -5.98 -0.32 6.80
C LEU A 49 -6.47 -0.75 5.41
N HIS A 50 -5.58 -1.20 4.54
CA HIS A 50 -5.89 -1.73 3.22
C HIS A 50 -6.01 -3.26 3.26
N LYS A 51 -7.09 -3.76 3.82
CA LYS A 51 -7.36 -5.20 3.81
C LYS A 51 -7.59 -5.70 2.37
N PRO A 52 -7.12 -6.89 2.00
CA PRO A 52 -6.54 -7.94 2.85
C PRO A 52 -5.00 -7.92 2.97
N LEU A 53 -4.31 -6.80 2.81
CA LEU A 53 -2.86 -6.74 3.01
C LEU A 53 -2.46 -7.24 4.39
N ILE A 54 -1.46 -8.11 4.44
CA ILE A 54 -0.99 -8.77 5.65
C ILE A 54 0.44 -8.35 5.96
N SER A 55 0.65 -7.90 7.19
CA SER A 55 1.99 -7.56 7.68
C SER A 55 2.96 -8.74 7.54
N ASN A 56 4.17 -8.44 7.14
CA ASN A 56 5.27 -9.37 6.85
C ASN A 56 5.08 -10.28 5.63
N ASN A 57 3.87 -10.41 5.07
CA ASN A 57 3.62 -11.07 3.80
C ASN A 57 3.72 -10.09 2.63
N ASP A 58 3.00 -8.97 2.73
CA ASP A 58 2.80 -8.04 1.63
C ASP A 58 3.54 -6.72 1.85
N TYR A 59 3.75 -6.34 3.10
CA TYR A 59 4.47 -5.13 3.50
C TYR A 59 5.25 -5.36 4.80
N ILE A 60 6.16 -4.44 5.14
CA ILE A 60 6.91 -4.46 6.40
C ILE A 60 6.28 -3.44 7.35
N TYR A 61 5.83 -3.92 8.52
CA TYR A 61 5.19 -3.08 9.52
C TYR A 61 6.21 -2.46 10.48
N PHE A 62 5.95 -1.21 10.87
CA PHE A 62 6.60 -0.59 12.03
C PHE A 62 5.56 0.14 12.88
N ASN A 63 5.86 0.33 14.16
CA ASN A 63 4.97 0.99 15.11
C ASN A 63 5.55 2.31 15.62
N ASP A 64 6.85 2.34 15.82
CA ASP A 64 7.61 3.44 16.40
C ASP A 64 8.99 3.56 15.75
N TYR A 65 9.81 4.48 16.25
CA TYR A 65 11.14 4.73 15.69
C TYR A 65 12.07 3.50 15.81
N GLU A 66 12.00 2.76 16.92
CA GLU A 66 12.87 1.58 17.11
C GLU A 66 12.49 0.44 16.15
N THR A 67 11.19 0.20 15.99
CA THR A 67 10.67 -0.80 15.06
C THR A 67 10.86 -0.38 13.61
N LEU A 68 10.81 0.93 13.30
CA LEU A 68 11.17 1.44 11.96
C LEU A 68 12.61 1.09 11.61
N HIS A 69 13.55 1.32 12.52
CA HIS A 69 14.95 0.96 12.28
C HIS A 69 15.13 -0.53 12.01
N LYS A 70 14.48 -1.39 12.80
CA LYS A 70 14.47 -2.85 12.57
C LYS A 70 13.86 -3.22 11.22
N SER A 71 12.75 -2.57 10.85
CA SER A 71 12.07 -2.79 9.57
C SER A 71 12.95 -2.43 8.37
N ILE A 72 13.71 -1.34 8.46
CA ILE A 72 14.68 -0.97 7.43
C ILE A 72 15.80 -2.02 7.32
N LEU A 73 16.34 -2.49 8.45
CA LEU A 73 17.35 -3.54 8.44
C LEU A 73 16.81 -4.86 7.87
N THR A 74 15.54 -5.20 8.18
CA THR A 74 14.87 -6.37 7.58
C THR A 74 14.78 -6.22 6.07
N ALA A 75 14.37 -5.06 5.57
CA ALA A 75 14.31 -4.78 4.14
C ALA A 75 15.68 -4.94 3.45
N LEU A 76 16.74 -4.38 4.05
CA LEU A 76 18.09 -4.42 3.50
C LEU A 76 18.70 -5.83 3.47
N ASN A 77 18.26 -6.72 4.34
CA ASN A 77 18.73 -8.11 4.42
C ASN A 77 17.80 -9.12 3.73
N MET A 78 16.72 -8.65 3.11
CA MET A 78 15.76 -9.52 2.43
C MET A 78 16.36 -10.10 1.16
N SER A 79 16.16 -11.39 0.93
CA SER A 79 16.62 -12.07 -0.28
C SER A 79 15.79 -11.65 -1.51
N ASP A 80 16.38 -11.79 -2.70
CA ASP A 80 15.66 -11.48 -3.96
C ASP A 80 14.42 -12.35 -4.13
N GLU A 81 14.43 -13.58 -3.62
CA GLU A 81 13.29 -14.49 -3.67
C GLU A 81 12.14 -14.00 -2.77
N GLU A 82 12.42 -13.57 -1.54
CA GLU A 82 11.43 -12.99 -0.63
C GLU A 82 10.85 -11.69 -1.18
N ILE A 83 11.71 -10.83 -1.76
CA ILE A 83 11.28 -9.60 -2.45
C ILE A 83 10.31 -9.96 -3.56
N LYS A 84 10.64 -10.93 -4.41
CA LYS A 84 9.81 -11.33 -5.54
C LYS A 84 8.44 -11.85 -5.09
N ILE A 85 8.39 -12.68 -4.05
CA ILE A 85 7.13 -13.19 -3.50
C ILE A 85 6.23 -12.04 -3.04
N LYS A 86 6.78 -11.06 -2.32
CA LYS A 86 6.02 -9.90 -1.86
C LYS A 86 5.54 -9.03 -3.03
N GLN A 87 6.36 -8.83 -4.03
CA GLN A 87 6.00 -8.08 -5.24
C GLN A 87 4.86 -8.73 -6.00
N ASP A 88 4.85 -10.06 -6.12
CA ASP A 88 3.78 -10.80 -6.77
C ASP A 88 2.46 -10.73 -5.96
N ASN A 89 2.52 -10.76 -4.64
CA ASN A 89 1.37 -10.54 -3.77
C ASN A 89 0.78 -9.13 -3.96
N LEU A 90 1.63 -8.10 -4.01
CA LEU A 90 1.20 -6.72 -4.22
C LEU A 90 0.55 -6.51 -5.60
N GLU A 91 1.11 -7.13 -6.64
CA GLU A 91 0.50 -7.10 -7.99
C GLU A 91 -0.88 -7.72 -8.00
N LYS A 92 -1.02 -8.90 -7.37
CA LYS A 92 -2.31 -9.57 -7.22
C LYS A 92 -3.31 -8.68 -6.48
N PHE A 93 -2.91 -8.12 -5.33
CA PHE A 93 -3.75 -7.23 -4.55
C PHE A 93 -4.18 -6.00 -5.36
N TYR A 94 -3.26 -5.35 -6.08
CA TYR A 94 -3.58 -4.20 -6.92
C TYR A 94 -4.64 -4.56 -7.97
N ASN A 95 -4.42 -5.65 -8.69
CA ASN A 95 -5.32 -6.07 -9.76
C ASN A 95 -6.71 -6.46 -9.27
N GLU A 96 -6.80 -7.09 -8.10
CA GLU A 96 -8.06 -7.56 -7.53
C GLU A 96 -8.85 -6.47 -6.79
N LYS A 97 -8.17 -5.46 -6.21
CA LYS A 97 -8.80 -4.52 -5.26
C LYS A 97 -8.68 -3.05 -5.64
N LEU A 98 -7.57 -2.65 -6.26
CA LEU A 98 -7.24 -1.24 -6.45
C LEU A 98 -7.27 -0.80 -7.93
N SER A 99 -7.25 -1.73 -8.87
CA SER A 99 -7.24 -1.37 -10.29
C SER A 99 -8.57 -0.75 -10.72
N PRO A 100 -8.58 0.12 -11.72
CA PRO A 100 -9.83 0.66 -12.29
C PRO A 100 -10.80 -0.45 -12.71
N THR A 101 -10.29 -1.55 -13.25
CA THR A 101 -11.10 -2.71 -13.66
C THR A 101 -11.75 -3.39 -12.46
N SER A 102 -11.03 -3.56 -11.34
CA SER A 102 -11.62 -4.14 -10.13
C SER A 102 -12.73 -3.26 -9.56
N PHE A 103 -12.55 -1.94 -9.60
CA PHE A 103 -13.58 -0.97 -9.19
C PHE A 103 -14.83 -1.09 -10.07
N LEU A 104 -14.68 -1.17 -11.39
CA LEU A 104 -15.81 -1.35 -12.31
C LEU A 104 -16.54 -2.67 -12.04
N ASN A 105 -15.82 -3.77 -11.83
CA ASN A 105 -16.43 -5.06 -11.50
C ASN A 105 -17.24 -5.02 -10.20
N ILE A 106 -16.73 -4.33 -9.17
CA ILE A 106 -17.47 -4.12 -7.92
C ILE A 106 -18.73 -3.29 -8.18
N PHE A 107 -18.62 -2.25 -9.00
CA PHE A 107 -19.73 -1.38 -9.34
C PHE A 107 -20.81 -2.11 -10.15
N GLU A 108 -20.41 -2.91 -11.14
CA GLU A 108 -21.34 -3.68 -11.99
C GLU A 108 -22.00 -4.85 -11.26
N SER A 109 -21.31 -5.46 -10.30
CA SER A 109 -21.85 -6.56 -9.47
C SER A 109 -22.84 -6.11 -8.40
N ARG A 110 -23.04 -4.81 -8.26
CA ARG A 110 -23.93 -4.19 -7.26
C ARG A 110 -25.39 -4.58 -7.49
N LYS A 111 -26.05 -4.95 -6.42
CA LYS A 111 -27.53 -5.07 -6.41
C LYS A 111 -28.15 -3.69 -6.25
N ASP A 112 -29.32 -3.51 -6.84
CA ASP A 112 -30.12 -2.31 -6.64
C ASP A 112 -30.29 -2.03 -5.14
N ASN A 113 -30.10 -0.77 -4.73
CA ASN A 113 -30.15 -0.27 -3.35
C ASN A 113 -28.91 -0.53 -2.45
N GLU A 114 -27.82 -1.04 -2.95
CA GLU A 114 -26.56 -1.05 -2.20
C GLU A 114 -25.86 0.31 -2.32
N ILE A 115 -25.47 0.87 -1.18
CA ILE A 115 -24.62 2.08 -1.14
C ILE A 115 -23.17 1.64 -1.05
N ILE A 116 -22.36 1.97 -2.05
CA ILE A 116 -20.92 1.82 -1.95
C ILE A 116 -20.38 3.03 -1.18
N SER A 117 -19.97 2.80 0.06
CA SER A 117 -19.20 3.80 0.78
C SER A 117 -17.74 3.68 0.38
N CYS A 118 -17.16 4.75 -0.16
CA CYS A 118 -15.73 4.84 -0.40
C CYS A 118 -14.93 5.08 0.89
N ASN A 119 -15.61 5.24 2.02
CA ASN A 119 -15.00 5.41 3.33
C ASN A 119 -15.03 4.07 4.06
N ASP A 120 -13.87 3.49 4.26
CA ASP A 120 -13.75 2.38 5.20
C ASP A 120 -14.11 2.89 6.60
N VAL A 121 -15.05 2.20 7.25
CA VAL A 121 -15.49 2.55 8.62
C VAL A 121 -14.32 2.53 9.61
N GLU A 122 -13.27 1.74 9.35
CA GLU A 122 -12.06 1.74 10.17
C GLU A 122 -11.23 3.00 10.00
N SER A 123 -11.25 3.64 8.83
CA SER A 123 -10.56 4.92 8.64
C SER A 123 -11.19 6.07 9.43
N LEU A 124 -12.50 5.98 9.75
CA LEU A 124 -13.20 6.95 10.61
C LEU A 124 -12.79 6.87 12.08
N LYS A 125 -12.25 5.74 12.56
CA LYS A 125 -11.75 5.60 13.93
C LYS A 125 -10.48 6.39 14.21
N TRP A 126 -9.78 6.83 13.18
CA TRP A 126 -8.60 7.68 13.29
C TRP A 126 -8.94 9.16 13.45
N LEU A 127 -10.20 9.52 13.23
CA LEU A 127 -10.70 10.89 13.36
C LEU A 127 -11.31 11.16 14.74
N GLN A 128 -11.31 10.19 15.65
CA GLN A 128 -11.77 10.31 17.03
C GLN A 128 -10.57 10.26 18.00
#